data_6f847530f691901f20e52f0e82512a46
#
_entry.id   6f847530f691901f20e52f0e82512a46
#
_cell.length_a   1.000
_cell.length_b   1.000
_cell.length_c   1.000
_cell.angle_alpha   90.00
_cell.angle_beta   90.00
_cell.angle_gamma   90.00
#
_symmetry.space_group_name_H-M   'P 1'
#
loop_
_entity.id
_entity.type
_entity.pdbx_description
1 polymer ?
#
loop_
_entity_poly.entity_id
_entity_poly.type
_entity_poly.pdbx_seq_one_letter_code
_entity_poly.pdbx_strand_id
1 'polypeptide(L)'
;MTGRDAAPAGPALEVVEFTDPFCPWAWGSEPVLRALRRALGGGAAHRRVFGILFDEDEEPAPDPAAEAAWYGEFVTRVSAHTGAPRPARLHWVAASSWPASLAAAAAEAQGPRVAERVLRRLRESMFVRGEPADTPERIAAALRGVPGLDAAALAVAALAVAAASAPVRERVARDRAETRAPRPEVVGLRGAGPHPGGAKEIAAGHRYALPTLLFRGPAGCRVVPGWRSAAEYLAAARAVCPRLPAVPDGRPDPAELLRRHRSLTAPELPDGPPPGAVAVDTPGGPLHLSPEEAAVSPLLSAS
;
A
#
# COMPACT_ATOMS: atom_id res chain seq x y z
N MET A 1 3.68 -25.53 -43.92
CA MET A 1 4.43 -25.14 -42.68
C MET A 1 3.63 -24.01 -42.01
N THR A 2 2.76 -24.39 -41.09
CA THR A 2 1.89 -23.48 -40.35
C THR A 2 2.68 -22.97 -39.16
N GLY A 3 3.03 -21.66 -39.19
CA GLY A 3 3.61 -20.98 -38.04
C GLY A 3 2.63 -21.06 -36.86
N ARG A 4 3.05 -21.73 -35.79
CA ARG A 4 2.38 -21.61 -34.49
C ARG A 4 2.64 -20.18 -34.02
N ASP A 5 1.60 -19.35 -34.03
CA ASP A 5 1.57 -18.12 -33.25
C ASP A 5 1.80 -18.51 -31.80
N ALA A 6 3.02 -18.25 -31.30
CA ALA A 6 3.29 -18.37 -29.87
C ALA A 6 2.44 -17.30 -29.17
N ALA A 7 1.53 -17.75 -28.31
CA ALA A 7 0.81 -16.85 -27.43
C ALA A 7 1.83 -15.91 -26.74
N PRO A 8 1.52 -14.62 -26.56
CA PRO A 8 2.43 -13.70 -25.93
C PRO A 8 2.79 -14.24 -24.53
N ALA A 9 4.09 -14.53 -24.35
CA ALA A 9 4.59 -14.95 -23.05
C ALA A 9 4.18 -13.89 -22.02
N GLY A 10 3.54 -14.30 -20.94
CA GLY A 10 3.18 -13.40 -19.84
C GLY A 10 4.39 -12.60 -19.35
N PRO A 11 4.19 -11.58 -18.50
CA PRO A 11 5.26 -10.74 -18.03
C PRO A 11 6.39 -11.58 -17.41
N ALA A 12 7.62 -11.31 -17.83
CA ALA A 12 8.80 -12.08 -17.42
C ALA A 12 9.19 -11.85 -15.93
N LEU A 13 8.65 -10.81 -15.30
CA LEU A 13 8.89 -10.45 -13.91
C LEU A 13 7.56 -10.44 -13.14
N GLU A 14 7.53 -11.11 -11.98
CA GLU A 14 6.49 -10.92 -10.95
C GLU A 14 7.05 -10.12 -9.79
N VAL A 15 6.32 -9.10 -9.37
CA VAL A 15 6.59 -8.31 -8.17
C VAL A 15 5.46 -8.54 -7.17
N VAL A 16 5.78 -9.18 -6.05
CA VAL A 16 4.84 -9.39 -4.95
C VAL A 16 5.12 -8.35 -3.87
N GLU A 17 4.14 -7.51 -3.57
CA GLU A 17 4.19 -6.49 -2.53
C GLU A 17 3.45 -6.99 -1.29
N PHE A 18 4.18 -7.34 -0.23
CA PHE A 18 3.61 -7.60 1.09
C PHE A 18 3.34 -6.27 1.77
N THR A 19 2.09 -5.98 2.07
CA THR A 19 1.64 -4.67 2.54
C THR A 19 0.46 -4.78 3.50
N ASP A 20 0.06 -3.65 4.07
CA ASP A 20 -1.16 -3.52 4.90
C ASP A 20 -1.69 -2.08 4.77
N PRO A 21 -3.02 -1.86 4.77
CA PRO A 21 -3.60 -0.52 4.74
C PRO A 21 -3.14 0.38 5.89
N PHE A 22 -2.85 -0.20 7.06
CA PHE A 22 -2.51 0.52 8.28
C PHE A 22 -1.02 0.46 8.65
N CYS A 23 -0.17 0.03 7.72
CA CYS A 23 1.27 0.03 7.93
C CYS A 23 1.89 1.39 7.55
N PRO A 24 2.50 2.15 8.51
CA PRO A 24 3.07 3.46 8.22
C PRO A 24 4.28 3.38 7.29
N TRP A 25 5.06 2.30 7.33
CA TRP A 25 6.15 2.08 6.39
C TRP A 25 5.65 1.81 4.97
N ALA A 26 4.51 1.09 4.82
CA ALA A 26 3.89 0.89 3.51
C ALA A 26 3.32 2.20 2.95
N TRP A 27 2.76 3.05 3.81
CA TRP A 27 2.35 4.42 3.46
C TRP A 27 3.54 5.25 2.99
N GLY A 28 4.61 5.34 3.78
CA GLY A 28 5.81 6.09 3.43
C GLY A 28 6.59 5.54 2.22
N SER A 29 6.35 4.27 1.84
CA SER A 29 6.97 3.66 0.66
C SER A 29 6.20 3.94 -0.63
N GLU A 30 4.99 4.48 -0.57
CA GLU A 30 4.13 4.62 -1.74
C GLU A 30 4.75 5.43 -2.89
N PRO A 31 5.45 6.56 -2.64
CA PRO A 31 6.16 7.31 -3.66
C PRO A 31 7.18 6.46 -4.43
N VAL A 32 7.96 5.70 -3.69
CA VAL A 32 8.99 4.81 -4.26
C VAL A 32 8.36 3.65 -5.03
N LEU A 33 7.29 3.06 -4.52
CA LEU A 33 6.58 1.96 -5.19
C LEU A 33 5.88 2.41 -6.47
N ARG A 34 5.36 3.64 -6.51
CA ARG A 34 4.81 4.25 -7.73
C ARG A 34 5.90 4.49 -8.77
N ALA A 35 7.05 5.01 -8.35
CA ALA A 35 8.21 5.18 -9.21
C ALA A 35 8.71 3.83 -9.77
N LEU A 36 8.78 2.80 -8.93
CA LEU A 36 9.14 1.44 -9.34
C LEU A 36 8.16 0.87 -10.38
N ARG A 37 6.85 0.94 -10.12
CA ARG A 37 5.83 0.46 -11.06
C ARG A 37 5.92 1.17 -12.41
N ARG A 38 6.16 2.47 -12.40
CA ARG A 38 6.38 3.26 -13.63
C ARG A 38 7.63 2.78 -14.37
N ALA A 39 8.73 2.57 -13.65
CA ALA A 39 9.99 2.14 -14.24
C ALA A 39 9.91 0.73 -14.84
N LEU A 40 9.14 -0.17 -14.25
CA LEU A 40 8.94 -1.54 -14.74
C LEU A 40 7.90 -1.60 -15.88
N GLY A 41 6.99 -0.63 -15.94
CA GLY A 41 5.96 -0.56 -16.99
C GLY A 41 5.17 -1.86 -17.14
N GLY A 42 4.86 -2.24 -18.38
CA GLY A 42 4.19 -3.50 -18.71
C GLY A 42 5.07 -4.76 -18.62
N GLY A 43 6.35 -4.60 -18.29
CA GLY A 43 7.31 -5.73 -18.19
C GLY A 43 7.17 -6.56 -16.90
N ALA A 44 6.32 -6.14 -15.96
CA ALA A 44 6.12 -6.82 -14.69
C ALA A 44 4.65 -7.01 -14.34
N ALA A 45 4.31 -8.20 -13.83
CA ALA A 45 3.06 -8.43 -13.11
C ALA A 45 3.22 -7.98 -11.66
N HIS A 46 2.22 -7.27 -11.14
CA HIS A 46 2.20 -6.82 -9.76
C HIS A 46 1.08 -7.50 -8.99
N ARG A 47 1.42 -8.10 -7.84
CA ARG A 47 0.47 -8.71 -6.91
C ARG A 47 0.65 -8.11 -5.54
N ARG A 48 -0.45 -7.75 -4.87
CA ARG A 48 -0.44 -7.38 -3.46
C ARG A 48 -0.80 -8.56 -2.59
N VAL A 49 -0.15 -8.62 -1.44
CA VAL A 49 -0.38 -9.59 -0.37
C VAL A 49 -0.67 -8.81 0.90
N PHE A 50 -1.87 -8.94 1.43
CA PHE A 50 -2.30 -8.23 2.63
C PHE A 50 -1.86 -8.97 3.88
N GLY A 51 -0.96 -8.34 4.66
CA GLY A 51 -0.24 -9.00 5.77
C GLY A 51 -1.01 -9.10 7.08
N ILE A 52 -2.13 -8.41 7.20
CA ILE A 52 -2.92 -8.30 8.43
C ILE A 52 -2.03 -7.89 9.61
N LEU A 53 -1.74 -6.59 9.66
CA LEU A 53 -0.84 -6.02 10.67
C LEU A 53 -1.46 -6.06 12.07
N PHE A 54 -2.72 -5.71 12.17
CA PHE A 54 -3.56 -5.83 13.36
C PHE A 54 -4.49 -7.01 13.16
N ASP A 55 -4.25 -8.09 13.91
CA ASP A 55 -4.95 -9.35 13.71
C ASP A 55 -6.07 -9.52 14.77
N GLU A 56 -7.15 -10.18 14.38
CA GLU A 56 -8.26 -10.51 15.27
C GLU A 56 -7.86 -11.50 16.37
N ASP A 57 -6.73 -12.21 16.18
CA ASP A 57 -6.19 -13.16 17.17
C ASP A 57 -5.31 -12.46 18.25
N GLU A 58 -5.05 -11.17 18.13
CA GLU A 58 -4.26 -10.40 19.09
C GLU A 58 -5.19 -9.83 20.19
N GLU A 59 -4.75 -9.91 21.46
CA GLU A 59 -5.51 -9.30 22.56
C GLU A 59 -5.53 -7.78 22.42
N PRO A 60 -6.71 -7.13 22.65
CA PRO A 60 -6.78 -5.68 22.63
C PRO A 60 -5.85 -5.07 23.70
N ALA A 61 -5.30 -3.91 23.39
CA ALA A 61 -4.46 -3.20 24.34
C ALA A 61 -5.24 -2.86 25.61
N PRO A 62 -4.66 -3.06 26.79
CA PRO A 62 -5.32 -2.78 28.07
C PRO A 62 -5.61 -1.28 28.28
N ASP A 63 -4.85 -0.41 27.62
CA ASP A 63 -5.07 1.03 27.56
C ASP A 63 -5.04 1.52 26.10
N PRO A 64 -6.21 1.61 25.45
CA PRO A 64 -6.28 2.03 24.06
C PRO A 64 -5.77 3.47 23.80
N ALA A 65 -5.84 4.36 24.79
CA ALA A 65 -5.37 5.73 24.66
C ALA A 65 -3.84 5.79 24.69
N ALA A 66 -3.21 5.05 25.58
CA ALA A 66 -1.75 4.91 25.63
C ALA A 66 -1.22 4.24 24.37
N GLU A 67 -1.91 3.22 23.85
CA GLU A 67 -1.55 2.56 22.59
C GLU A 67 -1.63 3.54 21.41
N ALA A 68 -2.71 4.33 21.31
CA ALA A 68 -2.87 5.33 20.25
C ALA A 68 -1.77 6.41 20.32
N ALA A 69 -1.39 6.84 21.51
CA ALA A 69 -0.30 7.77 21.70
C ALA A 69 1.05 7.17 21.25
N TRP A 70 1.38 5.96 21.70
CA TRP A 70 2.60 5.25 21.33
C TRP A 70 2.68 5.01 19.80
N TYR A 71 1.57 4.55 19.19
CA TYR A 71 1.55 4.30 17.75
C TYR A 71 1.64 5.61 16.95
N GLY A 72 1.03 6.69 17.45
CA GLY A 72 1.16 8.03 16.89
C GLY A 72 2.61 8.54 16.87
N GLU A 73 3.36 8.29 17.95
CA GLU A 73 4.81 8.58 17.99
C GLU A 73 5.58 7.72 16.98
N PHE A 74 5.23 6.46 16.84
CA PHE A 74 5.83 5.58 15.83
C PHE A 74 5.56 6.10 14.41
N VAL A 75 4.32 6.49 14.10
CA VAL A 75 3.95 7.12 12.83
C VAL A 75 4.77 8.41 12.60
N THR A 76 4.99 9.20 13.65
CA THR A 76 5.81 10.42 13.58
C THR A 76 7.25 10.11 13.19
N ARG A 77 7.87 9.10 13.79
CA ARG A 77 9.24 8.68 13.43
C ARG A 77 9.34 8.17 11.99
N VAL A 78 8.36 7.38 11.53
CA VAL A 78 8.30 6.92 10.15
C VAL A 78 8.12 8.07 9.17
N SER A 79 7.22 9.01 9.47
CA SER A 79 6.99 10.21 8.67
C SER A 79 8.27 11.06 8.54
N ALA A 80 8.98 11.29 9.64
CA ALA A 80 10.25 12.02 9.61
C ALA A 80 11.32 11.37 8.73
N HIS A 81 11.30 10.03 8.61
CA HIS A 81 12.23 9.29 7.75
C HIS A 81 11.81 9.27 6.27
N THR A 82 10.52 9.19 6.00
CA THR A 82 9.99 8.97 4.65
C THR A 82 9.47 10.23 3.97
N GLY A 83 9.25 11.30 4.72
CA GLY A 83 8.59 12.53 4.25
C GLY A 83 7.09 12.34 3.97
N ALA A 84 6.49 11.25 4.44
CA ALA A 84 5.07 11.00 4.25
C ALA A 84 4.20 11.89 5.16
N PRO A 85 3.04 12.36 4.72
CA PRO A 85 2.05 13.01 5.57
C PRO A 85 1.69 12.16 6.79
N ARG A 86 1.43 12.81 7.91
CA ARG A 86 0.97 12.18 9.15
C ARG A 86 -0.13 13.00 9.81
N PRO A 87 -1.02 12.37 10.58
CA PRO A 87 -2.05 13.12 11.29
C PRO A 87 -1.45 13.94 12.43
N ALA A 88 -2.13 14.99 12.86
CA ALA A 88 -1.80 15.72 14.08
C ALA A 88 -1.94 14.84 15.33
N ARG A 89 -2.94 13.96 15.31
CA ARG A 89 -3.21 12.96 16.35
C ARG A 89 -3.80 11.71 15.73
N LEU A 90 -3.39 10.54 16.21
CA LEU A 90 -4.11 9.30 15.96
C LEU A 90 -5.22 9.17 17.00
N HIS A 91 -6.46 9.05 16.55
CA HIS A 91 -7.63 9.03 17.45
C HIS A 91 -7.79 7.67 18.12
N TRP A 92 -7.46 6.59 17.42
CA TRP A 92 -7.39 5.21 17.90
C TRP A 92 -6.45 4.39 17.01
N VAL A 93 -5.96 3.29 17.50
CA VAL A 93 -5.29 2.25 16.68
C VAL A 93 -6.38 1.35 16.10
N ALA A 94 -6.21 0.92 14.86
CA ALA A 94 -7.16 0.02 14.23
C ALA A 94 -7.29 -1.28 15.04
N ALA A 95 -8.51 -1.66 15.36
CA ALA A 95 -8.79 -2.91 16.06
C ALA A 95 -8.44 -4.14 15.21
N SER A 96 -8.59 -4.02 13.89
CA SER A 96 -8.24 -5.08 12.93
C SER A 96 -7.93 -4.51 11.55
N SER A 97 -6.92 -5.08 10.88
CA SER A 97 -6.64 -4.81 9.47
C SER A 97 -7.53 -5.59 8.50
N TRP A 98 -8.28 -6.58 8.99
CA TRP A 98 -9.10 -7.45 8.14
C TRP A 98 -10.11 -6.69 7.29
N PRO A 99 -10.98 -5.82 7.84
CA PRO A 99 -12.01 -5.15 7.04
C PRO A 99 -11.43 -4.29 5.92
N ALA A 100 -10.39 -3.51 6.22
CA ALA A 100 -9.72 -2.66 5.24
C ALA A 100 -8.98 -3.47 4.16
N SER A 101 -8.34 -4.57 4.55
CA SER A 101 -7.66 -5.49 3.62
C SER A 101 -8.65 -6.21 2.70
N LEU A 102 -9.79 -6.63 3.22
CA LEU A 102 -10.88 -7.21 2.42
C LEU A 102 -11.43 -6.21 1.40
N ALA A 103 -11.66 -4.95 1.81
CA ALA A 103 -12.11 -3.90 0.90
C ALA A 103 -11.08 -3.62 -0.21
N ALA A 104 -9.79 -3.52 0.14
CA ALA A 104 -8.73 -3.31 -0.82
C ALA A 104 -8.57 -4.50 -1.79
N ALA A 105 -8.69 -5.74 -1.31
CA ALA A 105 -8.64 -6.94 -2.12
C ALA A 105 -9.84 -7.07 -3.06
N ALA A 106 -11.05 -6.78 -2.57
CA ALA A 106 -12.26 -6.80 -3.39
C ALA A 106 -12.24 -5.76 -4.52
N ALA A 107 -11.65 -4.60 -4.26
CA ALA A 107 -11.52 -3.54 -5.25
C ALA A 107 -10.65 -3.93 -6.46
N GLU A 108 -9.78 -4.94 -6.34
CA GLU A 108 -8.96 -5.41 -7.46
C GLU A 108 -9.81 -6.01 -8.59
N ALA A 109 -10.97 -6.61 -8.28
CA ALA A 109 -11.92 -7.09 -9.28
C ALA A 109 -12.53 -5.96 -10.14
N GLN A 110 -12.50 -4.72 -9.63
CA GLN A 110 -12.97 -3.53 -10.34
C GLN A 110 -11.87 -2.83 -11.14
N GLY A 111 -10.69 -3.43 -11.19
CA GLY A 111 -9.54 -2.98 -11.96
C GLY A 111 -8.45 -2.28 -11.14
N PRO A 112 -7.23 -2.24 -11.68
CA PRO A 112 -6.04 -1.82 -10.94
C PRO A 112 -6.09 -0.35 -10.49
N ARG A 113 -6.73 0.52 -11.26
CA ARG A 113 -6.88 1.95 -10.89
C ARG A 113 -7.83 2.14 -9.71
N VAL A 114 -8.94 1.39 -9.69
CA VAL A 114 -9.90 1.43 -8.57
C VAL A 114 -9.23 0.87 -7.31
N ALA A 115 -8.55 -0.26 -7.42
CA ALA A 115 -7.81 -0.87 -6.30
C ALA A 115 -6.75 0.07 -5.70
N GLU A 116 -5.99 0.77 -6.54
CA GLU A 116 -5.00 1.76 -6.05
C GLU A 116 -5.67 2.91 -5.29
N ARG A 117 -6.79 3.44 -5.80
CA ARG A 117 -7.53 4.54 -5.16
C ARG A 117 -8.17 4.11 -3.84
N VAL A 118 -8.75 2.91 -3.80
CA VAL A 118 -9.33 2.35 -2.57
C VAL A 118 -8.25 2.20 -1.50
N LEU A 119 -7.13 1.53 -1.80
CA LEU A 119 -6.05 1.37 -0.84
C LEU A 119 -5.51 2.73 -0.38
N ARG A 120 -5.37 3.68 -1.30
CA ARG A 120 -4.92 5.04 -0.98
C ARG A 120 -5.86 5.74 0.00
N ARG A 121 -7.17 5.71 -0.22
CA ARG A 121 -8.17 6.32 0.67
C ARG A 121 -8.19 5.69 2.06
N LEU A 122 -8.03 4.36 2.15
CA LEU A 122 -7.88 3.65 3.42
C LEU A 122 -6.64 4.10 4.19
N ARG A 123 -5.52 4.32 3.50
CA ARG A 123 -4.29 4.88 4.08
C ARG A 123 -4.48 6.33 4.53
N GLU A 124 -5.10 7.16 3.71
CA GLU A 124 -5.37 8.56 4.00
C GLU A 124 -6.28 8.73 5.24
N SER A 125 -7.24 7.84 5.47
CA SER A 125 -8.07 7.89 6.67
C SER A 125 -7.24 7.75 7.93
N MET A 126 -6.25 6.88 7.95
CA MET A 126 -5.37 6.70 9.11
C MET A 126 -4.24 7.74 9.14
N PHE A 127 -3.52 7.92 8.02
CA PHE A 127 -2.26 8.66 8.02
C PHE A 127 -2.40 10.16 7.71
N VAL A 128 -3.60 10.62 7.37
CA VAL A 128 -3.90 12.04 7.21
C VAL A 128 -4.93 12.51 8.26
N ARG A 129 -6.03 11.76 8.42
CA ARG A 129 -7.07 12.11 9.40
C ARG A 129 -6.79 11.60 10.82
N GLY A 130 -6.01 10.53 10.97
CA GLY A 130 -5.84 9.86 12.26
C GLY A 130 -7.01 8.96 12.65
N GLU A 131 -7.85 8.59 11.71
CA GLU A 131 -9.09 7.84 11.87
C GLU A 131 -9.05 6.57 11.02
N PRO A 132 -8.45 5.46 11.50
CA PRO A 132 -8.40 4.21 10.75
C PRO A 132 -9.79 3.72 10.32
N ALA A 133 -9.92 3.37 9.04
CA ALA A 133 -11.16 2.82 8.49
C ALA A 133 -11.24 1.31 8.75
N ASP A 134 -11.43 0.92 10.00
CA ASP A 134 -11.38 -0.46 10.52
C ASP A 134 -12.75 -1.11 10.74
N THR A 135 -13.85 -0.39 10.43
CA THR A 135 -15.21 -0.95 10.41
C THR A 135 -15.87 -0.75 9.05
N PRO A 136 -16.93 -1.52 8.71
CA PRO A 136 -17.68 -1.34 7.46
C PRO A 136 -18.15 0.09 7.23
N GLU A 137 -18.65 0.76 8.27
CA GLU A 137 -19.17 2.13 8.20
C GLU A 137 -18.06 3.14 7.94
N ARG A 138 -16.92 2.99 8.62
CA ARG A 138 -15.74 3.83 8.44
C ARG A 138 -15.11 3.63 7.07
N ILE A 139 -15.09 2.38 6.57
CA ILE A 139 -14.64 2.07 5.22
C ILE A 139 -15.55 2.74 4.18
N ALA A 140 -16.87 2.60 4.33
CA ALA A 140 -17.82 3.23 3.42
C ALA A 140 -17.67 4.78 3.43
N ALA A 141 -17.43 5.38 4.60
CA ALA A 141 -17.15 6.80 4.71
C ALA A 141 -15.82 7.21 4.03
N ALA A 142 -14.76 6.47 4.27
CA ALA A 142 -13.44 6.73 3.66
C ALA A 142 -13.47 6.59 2.14
N LEU A 143 -14.24 5.66 1.61
CA LEU A 143 -14.32 5.36 0.18
C LEU A 143 -15.38 6.18 -0.59
N ARG A 144 -16.10 7.06 0.09
CA ARG A 144 -17.09 7.94 -0.55
C ARG A 144 -16.45 8.75 -1.65
N GLY A 145 -17.08 8.74 -2.84
CA GLY A 145 -16.64 9.52 -3.99
C GLY A 145 -15.38 8.97 -4.69
N VAL A 146 -14.91 7.77 -4.37
CA VAL A 146 -13.78 7.16 -5.12
C VAL A 146 -14.21 6.94 -6.57
N PRO A 147 -13.54 7.59 -7.55
CA PRO A 147 -13.95 7.51 -8.94
C PRO A 147 -13.85 6.09 -9.51
N GLY A 148 -14.94 5.64 -10.13
CA GLY A 148 -15.04 4.33 -10.76
C GLY A 148 -15.29 3.18 -9.79
N LEU A 149 -15.43 3.44 -8.50
CA LEU A 149 -15.78 2.43 -7.51
C LEU A 149 -17.28 2.13 -7.55
N ASP A 150 -17.63 0.88 -7.80
CA ASP A 150 -18.96 0.35 -7.45
C ASP A 150 -18.98 -0.01 -5.97
N ALA A 151 -19.49 0.92 -5.17
CA ALA A 151 -19.52 0.76 -3.71
C ALA A 151 -20.49 -0.35 -3.27
N ALA A 152 -21.55 -0.62 -4.01
CA ALA A 152 -22.50 -1.69 -3.70
C ALA A 152 -21.86 -3.08 -3.94
N ALA A 153 -21.19 -3.27 -5.08
CA ALA A 153 -20.45 -4.49 -5.36
C ALA A 153 -19.31 -4.71 -4.35
N LEU A 154 -18.61 -3.65 -3.95
CA LEU A 154 -17.58 -3.73 -2.91
C LEU A 154 -18.17 -4.17 -1.57
N ALA A 155 -19.27 -3.59 -1.15
CA ALA A 155 -19.93 -3.92 0.12
C ALA A 155 -20.33 -5.41 0.16
N VAL A 156 -20.90 -5.93 -0.93
CA VAL A 156 -21.27 -7.35 -1.04
C VAL A 156 -20.03 -8.24 -0.99
N ALA A 157 -18.96 -7.89 -1.71
CA ALA A 157 -17.77 -8.72 -1.83
C ALA A 157 -16.86 -8.70 -0.59
N ALA A 158 -16.82 -7.58 0.13
CA ALA A 158 -15.84 -7.37 1.20
C ALA A 158 -16.44 -7.27 2.61
N LEU A 159 -17.62 -6.68 2.73
CA LEU A 159 -18.17 -6.25 4.03
C LEU A 159 -19.39 -7.07 4.46
N ALA A 160 -20.00 -7.82 3.54
CA ALA A 160 -21.12 -8.70 3.88
C ALA A 160 -20.62 -9.96 4.61
N VAL A 161 -21.34 -10.35 5.65
CA VAL A 161 -21.10 -11.60 6.40
C VAL A 161 -21.54 -12.85 5.59
N ALA A 162 -22.03 -12.66 4.38
CA ALA A 162 -22.65 -13.69 3.56
C ALA A 162 -21.62 -14.48 2.70
N ALA A 163 -22.08 -15.61 2.15
CA ALA A 163 -21.30 -16.48 1.27
C ALA A 163 -20.66 -15.76 0.06
N ALA A 164 -21.22 -14.63 -0.38
CA ALA A 164 -20.68 -13.81 -1.46
C ALA A 164 -19.31 -13.17 -1.15
N SER A 165 -18.94 -13.02 0.12
CA SER A 165 -17.63 -12.49 0.56
C SER A 165 -16.57 -13.60 0.73
N ALA A 166 -16.96 -14.87 0.71
CA ALA A 166 -16.08 -16.01 0.96
C ALA A 166 -14.81 -16.02 0.07
N PRO A 167 -14.89 -15.82 -1.27
CA PRO A 167 -13.69 -15.86 -2.12
C PRO A 167 -12.67 -14.79 -1.77
N VAL A 168 -13.11 -13.57 -1.41
CA VAL A 168 -12.21 -12.48 -1.01
C VAL A 168 -11.61 -12.77 0.35
N ARG A 169 -12.40 -13.26 1.30
CA ARG A 169 -11.91 -13.66 2.64
C ARG A 169 -10.89 -14.78 2.57
N GLU A 170 -11.15 -15.83 1.77
CA GLU A 170 -10.21 -16.92 1.53
C GLU A 170 -8.92 -16.43 0.88
N ARG A 171 -9.00 -15.48 -0.06
CA ARG A 171 -7.82 -14.86 -0.66
C ARG A 171 -7.00 -14.12 0.40
N VAL A 172 -7.62 -13.25 1.20
CA VAL A 172 -6.91 -12.49 2.25
C VAL A 172 -6.37 -13.42 3.34
N ALA A 173 -7.06 -14.53 3.64
CA ALA A 173 -6.54 -15.56 4.54
C ALA A 173 -5.26 -16.22 3.99
N ARG A 174 -5.21 -16.51 2.68
CA ARG A 174 -3.98 -16.98 2.02
C ARG A 174 -2.87 -15.93 2.04
N ASP A 175 -3.19 -14.66 1.81
CA ASP A 175 -2.26 -13.54 1.87
C ASP A 175 -1.65 -13.42 3.29
N ARG A 176 -2.49 -13.53 4.32
CA ARG A 176 -2.06 -13.56 5.72
C ARG A 176 -1.10 -14.73 5.98
N ALA A 177 -1.45 -15.93 5.52
CA ALA A 177 -0.61 -17.12 5.69
C ALA A 177 0.73 -16.96 4.94
N GLU A 178 0.72 -16.45 3.71
CA GLU A 178 1.94 -16.20 2.93
C GLU A 178 2.85 -15.18 3.64
N THR A 179 2.27 -14.15 4.25
CA THR A 179 3.03 -13.14 5.01
C THR A 179 3.68 -13.75 6.27
N ARG A 180 3.06 -14.76 6.87
CA ARG A 180 3.56 -15.47 8.06
C ARG A 180 4.49 -16.65 7.74
N ALA A 181 4.84 -16.83 6.49
CA ALA A 181 5.86 -17.77 6.03
C ALA A 181 7.02 -17.03 5.33
N PRO A 182 7.73 -16.15 6.06
CA PRO A 182 8.82 -15.39 5.46
C PRO A 182 9.95 -16.33 5.03
N ARG A 183 10.62 -15.95 3.92
CA ARG A 183 11.78 -16.70 3.46
C ARG A 183 12.88 -16.69 4.53
N PRO A 184 13.62 -17.80 4.71
CA PRO A 184 14.63 -17.90 5.76
C PRO A 184 15.69 -16.80 5.71
N GLU A 185 16.05 -16.33 4.51
CA GLU A 185 17.08 -15.31 4.32
C GLU A 185 16.73 -13.93 4.89
N VAL A 186 15.47 -13.68 5.25
CA VAL A 186 15.07 -12.40 5.86
C VAL A 186 14.85 -12.50 7.36
N VAL A 187 14.79 -13.72 7.91
CA VAL A 187 14.66 -13.92 9.36
C VAL A 187 15.97 -13.51 10.03
N GLY A 188 15.89 -12.68 11.08
CA GLY A 188 17.05 -12.15 11.77
C GLY A 188 17.77 -10.99 11.07
N LEU A 189 17.38 -10.62 9.83
CA LEU A 189 17.92 -9.41 9.22
C LEU A 189 17.46 -8.17 10.01
N ARG A 190 18.44 -7.38 10.44
CA ARG A 190 18.19 -6.06 11.05
C ARG A 190 18.08 -5.00 9.95
N GLY A 191 17.13 -4.08 10.10
CA GLY A 191 17.00 -2.94 9.21
C GLY A 191 18.12 -1.92 9.43
N ALA A 192 18.46 -1.20 8.36
CA ALA A 192 19.22 0.04 8.49
C ALA A 192 18.26 1.17 8.86
N GLY A 193 18.60 1.94 9.88
CA GLY A 193 17.77 3.03 10.36
C GLY A 193 16.51 2.54 11.12
N PRO A 194 15.39 3.31 11.07
CA PRO A 194 14.22 3.02 11.91
C PRO A 194 13.37 1.82 11.45
N HIS A 195 13.58 1.28 10.25
CA HIS A 195 12.84 0.10 9.79
C HIS A 195 13.31 -1.16 10.55
N PRO A 196 12.38 -2.01 11.05
CA PRO A 196 12.71 -3.10 11.97
C PRO A 196 13.49 -4.28 11.36
N GLY A 197 13.65 -4.33 10.04
CA GLY A 197 14.41 -5.42 9.39
C GLY A 197 13.60 -6.28 8.46
N GLY A 198 13.96 -7.57 8.32
CA GLY A 198 13.40 -8.47 7.31
C GLY A 198 12.13 -9.18 7.74
N ALA A 199 12.10 -9.63 8.98
CA ALA A 199 10.96 -10.29 9.57
C ALA A 199 10.72 -9.79 11.00
N LYS A 200 9.48 -9.84 11.46
CA LYS A 200 9.06 -9.53 12.82
C LYS A 200 8.62 -10.82 13.49
N GLU A 201 9.07 -11.04 14.71
CA GLU A 201 8.60 -12.12 15.57
C GLU A 201 7.16 -11.85 16.01
N ILE A 202 6.33 -12.87 15.96
CA ILE A 202 4.93 -12.90 16.40
C ILE A 202 4.71 -14.17 17.22
N ALA A 203 3.61 -14.28 17.95
CA ALA A 203 3.33 -15.40 18.84
C ALA A 203 3.46 -16.79 18.15
N ALA A 204 3.10 -16.89 16.87
CA ALA A 204 3.16 -18.11 16.07
C ALA A 204 4.39 -18.19 15.13
N GLY A 205 5.52 -17.57 15.49
CA GLY A 205 6.75 -17.60 14.69
C GLY A 205 7.12 -16.23 14.12
N HIS A 206 7.18 -16.09 12.80
CA HIS A 206 7.61 -14.85 12.15
C HIS A 206 6.63 -14.43 11.05
N ARG A 207 6.58 -13.14 10.78
CA ARG A 207 5.99 -12.58 9.56
C ARG A 207 6.97 -11.64 8.87
N TYR A 208 6.79 -11.43 7.57
CA TYR A 208 7.51 -10.36 6.90
C TYR A 208 7.32 -9.02 7.61
N ALA A 209 8.39 -8.24 7.73
CA ALA A 209 8.27 -6.82 8.01
C ALA A 209 7.63 -6.12 6.78
N LEU A 210 6.72 -5.17 7.02
CA LEU A 210 6.01 -4.50 5.93
C LEU A 210 6.56 -3.08 5.72
N PRO A 211 6.67 -2.63 4.45
CA PRO A 211 6.49 -3.44 3.26
C PRO A 211 7.66 -4.38 3.01
N THR A 212 7.41 -5.48 2.29
CA THR A 212 8.46 -6.31 1.71
C THR A 212 8.13 -6.53 0.24
N LEU A 213 9.13 -6.46 -0.65
CA LEU A 213 8.97 -6.82 -2.06
C LEU A 213 9.67 -8.14 -2.36
N LEU A 214 8.97 -9.02 -3.06
CA LEU A 214 9.51 -10.26 -3.59
C LEU A 214 9.49 -10.18 -5.12
N PHE A 215 10.66 -10.30 -5.72
CA PHE A 215 10.85 -10.31 -7.17
C PHE A 215 11.08 -11.75 -7.62
N ARG A 216 10.30 -12.22 -8.61
CA ARG A 216 10.48 -13.52 -9.26
C ARG A 216 10.65 -13.32 -10.74
N GLY A 217 11.71 -13.90 -11.30
CA GLY A 217 12.05 -13.79 -12.71
C GLY A 217 12.78 -15.02 -13.21
N PRO A 218 13.20 -15.03 -14.48
CA PRO A 218 13.90 -16.17 -15.10
C PRO A 218 15.20 -16.55 -14.40
N ALA A 219 15.90 -15.59 -13.76
CA ALA A 219 17.15 -15.83 -13.05
C ALA A 219 16.94 -16.16 -11.55
N GLY A 220 15.70 -16.38 -11.12
CA GLY A 220 15.39 -16.80 -9.75
C GLY A 220 14.50 -15.82 -8.99
N CYS A 221 14.74 -15.75 -7.70
CA CYS A 221 13.89 -14.98 -6.77
C CYS A 221 14.77 -14.13 -5.85
N ARG A 222 14.29 -12.91 -5.53
CA ARG A 222 14.96 -12.01 -4.59
C ARG A 222 13.94 -11.30 -3.71
N VAL A 223 14.15 -11.34 -2.41
CA VAL A 223 13.33 -10.63 -1.43
C VAL A 223 14.05 -9.38 -0.94
N VAL A 224 13.34 -8.27 -0.88
CA VAL A 224 13.85 -6.97 -0.42
C VAL A 224 12.90 -6.42 0.63
N PRO A 225 13.25 -6.56 1.92
CA PRO A 225 12.40 -6.09 3.00
C PRO A 225 12.61 -4.61 3.29
N GLY A 226 11.54 -3.98 3.73
CA GLY A 226 11.54 -2.62 4.25
C GLY A 226 11.50 -1.53 3.19
N TRP A 227 11.51 -0.31 3.68
CA TRP A 227 11.63 0.87 2.84
C TRP A 227 13.02 0.92 2.19
N ARG A 228 13.06 1.09 0.87
CA ARG A 228 14.27 1.16 0.06
C ARG A 228 14.08 2.20 -1.03
N SER A 229 15.18 2.66 -1.61
CA SER A 229 15.14 3.53 -2.79
C SER A 229 14.61 2.78 -4.03
N ALA A 230 14.07 3.53 -4.98
CA ALA A 230 13.66 2.95 -6.27
C ALA A 230 14.82 2.26 -6.99
N ALA A 231 16.06 2.78 -6.86
CA ALA A 231 17.25 2.19 -7.45
C ALA A 231 17.56 0.80 -6.86
N GLU A 232 17.43 0.61 -5.55
CA GLU A 232 17.66 -0.68 -4.89
C GLU A 232 16.61 -1.71 -5.32
N TYR A 233 15.32 -1.32 -5.39
CA TYR A 233 14.27 -2.21 -5.88
C TYR A 233 14.47 -2.57 -7.36
N LEU A 234 14.88 -1.61 -8.20
CA LEU A 234 15.18 -1.86 -9.62
C LEU A 234 16.41 -2.78 -9.77
N ALA A 235 17.44 -2.62 -8.96
CA ALA A 235 18.59 -3.50 -8.96
C ALA A 235 18.19 -4.95 -8.63
N ALA A 236 17.30 -5.14 -7.63
CA ALA A 236 16.75 -6.44 -7.29
C ALA A 236 15.91 -7.05 -8.44
N ALA A 237 15.07 -6.25 -9.08
CA ALA A 237 14.27 -6.66 -10.24
C ALA A 237 15.17 -7.11 -11.42
N ARG A 238 16.20 -6.33 -11.73
CA ARG A 238 17.18 -6.65 -12.81
C ARG A 238 18.01 -7.87 -12.48
N ALA A 239 18.35 -8.10 -11.22
CA ALA A 239 19.08 -9.30 -10.81
C ALA A 239 18.33 -10.60 -11.13
N VAL A 240 16.98 -10.60 -11.03
CA VAL A 240 16.15 -11.77 -11.34
C VAL A 240 15.60 -11.75 -12.78
N CYS A 241 15.55 -10.59 -13.42
CA CYS A 241 15.10 -10.42 -14.80
C CYS A 241 16.03 -9.47 -15.56
N PRO A 242 17.20 -9.96 -16.05
CA PRO A 242 18.21 -9.11 -16.70
C PRO A 242 17.75 -8.42 -17.99
N ARG A 243 16.67 -8.93 -18.62
CA ARG A 243 16.13 -8.39 -19.88
C ARG A 243 15.02 -7.37 -19.68
N LEU A 244 14.88 -6.81 -18.47
CA LEU A 244 13.95 -5.71 -18.27
C LEU A 244 14.27 -4.52 -19.18
N PRO A 245 13.25 -3.88 -19.76
CA PRO A 245 13.46 -2.70 -20.59
C PRO A 245 14.17 -1.59 -19.81
N ALA A 246 14.80 -0.70 -20.53
CA ALA A 246 15.36 0.51 -19.94
C ALA A 246 14.27 1.32 -19.25
N VAL A 247 14.61 1.94 -18.12
CA VAL A 247 13.69 2.88 -17.46
C VAL A 247 13.49 4.06 -18.41
N PRO A 248 12.25 4.49 -18.65
CA PRO A 248 12.01 5.69 -19.46
C PRO A 248 12.80 6.88 -18.92
N ASP A 249 13.46 7.59 -19.81
CA ASP A 249 14.19 8.79 -19.48
C ASP A 249 13.24 9.92 -19.03
N GLY A 250 13.73 10.77 -18.15
CA GLY A 250 13.03 11.95 -17.68
C GLY A 250 12.12 11.76 -16.47
N ARG A 251 11.84 12.87 -15.83
CA ARG A 251 10.86 12.92 -14.73
C ARG A 251 9.44 12.96 -15.33
N PRO A 252 8.50 12.28 -14.70
CA PRO A 252 7.11 12.38 -15.12
C PRO A 252 6.58 13.81 -14.88
N ASP A 253 5.67 14.26 -15.72
CA ASP A 253 4.95 15.52 -15.51
C ASP A 253 4.16 15.46 -14.21
N PRO A 254 4.38 16.39 -13.25
CA PRO A 254 3.67 16.44 -11.98
C PRO A 254 2.14 16.53 -12.14
N ALA A 255 1.66 17.24 -13.15
CA ALA A 255 0.23 17.38 -13.41
C ALA A 255 -0.37 16.05 -13.90
N GLU A 256 0.34 15.30 -14.74
CA GLU A 256 -0.09 13.96 -15.15
C GLU A 256 -0.09 12.97 -13.99
N LEU A 257 0.95 12.98 -13.13
CA LEU A 257 1.01 12.17 -11.94
C LEU A 257 -0.17 12.45 -11.01
N LEU A 258 -0.45 13.72 -10.75
CA LEU A 258 -1.55 14.14 -9.88
C LEU A 258 -2.91 13.72 -10.45
N ARG A 259 -3.12 13.90 -11.74
CA ARG A 259 -4.33 13.45 -12.43
C ARG A 259 -4.51 11.93 -12.36
N ARG A 260 -3.41 11.17 -12.51
CA ARG A 260 -3.41 9.71 -12.47
C ARG A 260 -3.68 9.15 -11.08
N HIS A 261 -2.93 9.64 -10.09
CA HIS A 261 -2.94 9.11 -8.72
C HIS A 261 -3.91 9.81 -7.80
N ARG A 262 -4.46 10.96 -8.23
CA ARG A 262 -5.44 11.79 -7.50
C ARG A 262 -4.87 12.50 -6.28
N SER A 263 -3.90 11.92 -5.59
CA SER A 263 -3.19 12.55 -4.48
C SER A 263 -1.71 12.21 -4.53
N LEU A 264 -0.87 13.18 -4.22
CA LEU A 264 0.59 13.05 -4.18
C LEU A 264 1.14 13.66 -2.89
N THR A 265 2.22 13.07 -2.41
CA THR A 265 2.99 13.59 -1.26
C THR A 265 4.14 14.47 -1.73
N ALA A 266 4.70 15.29 -0.83
CA ALA A 266 5.83 16.17 -1.16
C ALA A 266 7.04 15.43 -1.79
N PRO A 267 7.43 14.22 -1.35
CA PRO A 267 8.50 13.44 -2.00
C PRO A 267 8.25 13.10 -3.47
N GLU A 268 6.99 13.08 -3.93
CA GLU A 268 6.64 12.85 -5.34
C GLU A 268 6.71 14.12 -6.17
N LEU A 269 6.79 15.29 -5.53
CA LEU A 269 6.73 16.62 -6.11
C LEU A 269 7.96 17.46 -5.71
N PRO A 270 9.18 17.04 -6.05
CA PRO A 270 10.40 17.74 -5.60
C PRO A 270 10.51 19.18 -6.11
N ASP A 271 9.86 19.49 -7.24
CA ASP A 271 9.84 20.83 -7.83
C ASP A 271 8.56 21.62 -7.46
N GLY A 272 7.78 21.10 -6.49
CA GLY A 272 6.52 21.67 -6.02
C GLY A 272 5.28 21.12 -6.72
N PRO A 273 4.09 21.46 -6.20
CA PRO A 273 2.83 20.99 -6.77
C PRO A 273 2.49 21.69 -8.09
N PRO A 274 1.82 20.99 -9.02
CA PRO A 274 1.35 21.60 -10.25
C PRO A 274 0.22 22.61 -9.99
N PRO A 275 -0.01 23.56 -10.91
CA PRO A 275 -1.11 24.53 -10.80
C PRO A 275 -2.46 23.83 -10.57
N GLY A 276 -3.28 24.38 -9.69
CA GLY A 276 -4.60 23.83 -9.35
C GLY A 276 -4.61 22.69 -8.34
N ALA A 277 -3.45 22.22 -7.88
CA ALA A 277 -3.40 21.26 -6.79
C ALA A 277 -3.93 21.89 -5.49
N VAL A 278 -4.74 21.10 -4.75
CA VAL A 278 -5.30 21.52 -3.45
C VAL A 278 -4.51 20.85 -2.35
N ALA A 279 -3.91 21.65 -1.48
CA ALA A 279 -3.13 21.11 -0.35
C ALA A 279 -4.03 20.76 0.85
N VAL A 280 -3.76 19.62 1.45
CA VAL A 280 -4.22 19.25 2.79
C VAL A 280 -2.99 19.29 3.69
N ASP A 281 -2.94 20.28 4.57
CA ASP A 281 -1.81 20.46 5.47
C ASP A 281 -1.78 19.38 6.55
N THR A 282 -0.61 18.82 6.77
CA THR A 282 -0.36 17.86 7.84
C THR A 282 0.98 18.15 8.53
N PRO A 283 1.16 17.75 9.79
CA PRO A 283 2.44 17.93 10.48
C PRO A 283 3.64 17.23 9.81
N GLY A 284 3.40 16.21 8.98
CA GLY A 284 4.43 15.49 8.22
C GLY A 284 4.69 16.07 6.82
N GLY A 285 4.05 17.17 6.47
CA GLY A 285 4.06 17.78 5.15
C GLY A 285 2.73 17.66 4.43
N PRO A 286 2.51 18.45 3.36
CA PRO A 286 1.25 18.51 2.67
C PRO A 286 0.96 17.23 1.86
N LEU A 287 -0.33 16.88 1.80
CA LEU A 287 -0.87 16.00 0.78
C LEU A 287 -1.53 16.87 -0.30
N HIS A 288 -1.09 16.72 -1.54
CA HIS A 288 -1.64 17.48 -2.67
C HIS A 288 -2.69 16.65 -3.40
N LEU A 289 -3.91 17.17 -3.49
CA LEU A 289 -5.03 16.55 -4.19
C LEU A 289 -5.21 17.17 -5.56
N SER A 290 -5.65 16.38 -6.56
CA SER A 290 -6.18 16.95 -7.79
C SER A 290 -7.49 17.71 -7.51
N PRO A 291 -7.88 18.69 -8.35
CA PRO A 291 -9.16 19.41 -8.16
C PRO A 291 -10.37 18.48 -8.08
N GLU A 292 -10.38 17.43 -8.91
CA GLU A 292 -11.48 16.46 -8.93
C GLU A 292 -11.47 15.55 -7.67
N GLU A 293 -10.29 15.30 -7.10
CA GLU A 293 -10.18 14.58 -5.84
C GLU A 293 -10.62 15.46 -4.68
N ALA A 294 -10.20 16.71 -4.67
CA ALA A 294 -10.59 17.68 -3.65
C ALA A 294 -12.11 17.88 -3.57
N ALA A 295 -12.80 17.82 -4.71
CA ALA A 295 -14.26 17.97 -4.76
C ALA A 295 -15.03 16.81 -4.09
N VAL A 296 -14.42 15.64 -3.94
CA VAL A 296 -15.11 14.43 -3.43
C VAL A 296 -14.41 13.81 -2.21
N SER A 297 -13.25 14.33 -1.83
CA SER A 297 -12.43 13.74 -0.77
C SER A 297 -13.02 14.02 0.62
N PRO A 298 -13.20 12.98 1.45
CA PRO A 298 -13.56 13.14 2.83
C PRO A 298 -12.55 13.96 3.66
N LEU A 299 -11.32 14.13 3.15
CA LEU A 299 -10.28 14.92 3.83
C LEU A 299 -10.63 16.41 3.92
N LEU A 300 -11.44 16.92 3.00
CA LEU A 300 -11.86 18.33 2.93
C LEU A 300 -13.32 18.54 3.33
N SER A 301 -14.06 17.47 3.61
CA SER A 301 -15.42 17.59 4.15
C SER A 301 -15.33 18.05 5.61
N ALA A 302 -16.04 19.12 5.95
CA ALA A 302 -16.19 19.51 7.35
C ALA A 302 -16.81 18.35 8.15
N SER A 303 -16.19 18.04 9.27
CA SER A 303 -16.67 17.05 10.26
C SER A 303 -17.91 17.54 10.94
#